data_ddaa09602baead02da6951bcf05a453b
#
_entry.id   ddaa09602baead02da6951bcf05a453b
#
_cell.length_a   1.000
_cell.length_b   1.000
_cell.length_c   1.000
_cell.angle_alpha   90.00
_cell.angle_beta   90.00
_cell.angle_gamma   90.00
#
_symmetry.space_group_name_H-M   'P 1'
#
loop_
_entity.id
_entity.type
_entity.pdbx_description
1 polymer ?
#
loop_
_entity_poly.entity_id
_entity_poly.type
_entity_poly.pdbx_seq_one_letter_code
_entity_poly.pdbx_strand_id
1 'polypeptide(L)'
;MGWQKELRNSVSTIEELKEYVKLSAKEETELGSVLKVHPMRVSRYYLSLIDWNNPNDPIKKMAIPSKEELDLTGLYDTSGEHENTKIKGVQHKYSRTVLLLSTNNCATYCRYCFRKRLIGLPTEEILHRFNSAAKYIQNHKEINNILISGGDPLTLPTKTIEKFLTQLSQIKHLDFIRFGTKILAALPSRITEDKNLLRLLESNSHTDRRIFFVTQFNHPNEITDKTLAAVDLLLKHKVIISNQTVLLKGVNDDYETMAALQNKLVSIGINPYYIFQCRPVKRVKNNFQVPLYKGYEIIEAAKKEMSGHGKRFRYVMSHNTGKIEILGIMDNYIYLKYHQARNEKDLGKIFKKKINQTAGWLEDLE
;
A
#
# COMPACT_ATOMS: atom_id res chain seq x y z
N MET A 1 -12.77 -22.83 7.69
CA MET A 1 -12.39 -21.94 8.81
C MET A 1 -12.77 -20.53 8.41
N GLY A 2 -13.46 -19.73 9.25
CA GLY A 2 -13.82 -18.36 8.86
C GLY A 2 -12.58 -17.46 8.83
N TRP A 3 -12.56 -16.45 7.96
CA TRP A 3 -11.46 -15.51 7.77
C TRP A 3 -10.92 -14.89 9.07
N GLN A 4 -11.79 -14.67 10.08
CA GLN A 4 -11.37 -14.16 11.38
C GLN A 4 -10.47 -15.13 12.15
N LYS A 5 -10.71 -16.45 12.02
CA LYS A 5 -9.86 -17.47 12.63
C LYS A 5 -8.53 -17.53 11.90
N GLU A 6 -8.52 -17.43 10.57
CA GLU A 6 -7.30 -17.34 9.77
C GLU A 6 -6.49 -16.11 10.14
N LEU A 7 -7.14 -14.94 10.29
CA LEU A 7 -6.48 -13.71 10.71
C LEU A 7 -5.87 -13.83 12.13
N ARG A 8 -6.56 -14.46 13.08
CA ARG A 8 -6.03 -14.69 14.44
C ARG A 8 -4.86 -15.66 14.47
N ASN A 9 -4.87 -16.65 13.60
CA ASN A 9 -3.85 -17.68 13.48
C ASN A 9 -2.67 -17.26 12.58
N SER A 10 -2.51 -15.96 12.32
CA SER A 10 -1.33 -15.44 11.62
C SER A 10 -0.06 -15.73 12.42
N VAL A 11 1.02 -16.04 11.72
CA VAL A 11 2.36 -16.27 12.31
C VAL A 11 2.93 -14.92 12.77
N SER A 12 3.39 -14.87 14.02
CA SER A 12 3.85 -13.64 14.67
C SER A 12 5.13 -13.81 15.50
N THR A 13 5.53 -15.04 15.78
CA THR A 13 6.73 -15.39 16.57
C THR A 13 7.75 -16.16 15.74
N ILE A 14 8.99 -16.22 16.25
CA ILE A 14 10.06 -17.03 15.61
C ILE A 14 9.72 -18.51 15.73
N GLU A 15 9.15 -18.94 16.83
CA GLU A 15 8.76 -20.33 17.08
C GLU A 15 7.73 -20.80 16.05
N GLU A 16 6.70 -19.97 15.77
CA GLU A 16 5.71 -20.25 14.73
C GLU A 16 6.33 -20.23 13.32
N LEU A 17 7.31 -19.35 13.07
CA LEU A 17 8.00 -19.27 11.78
C LEU A 17 8.85 -20.52 11.51
N LYS A 18 9.41 -21.14 12.56
CA LYS A 18 10.19 -22.40 12.47
C LYS A 18 9.37 -23.60 12.00
N GLU A 19 8.03 -23.52 11.98
CA GLU A 19 7.16 -24.50 11.32
C GLU A 19 7.38 -24.54 9.79
N TYR A 20 7.90 -23.46 9.19
CA TYR A 20 8.06 -23.27 7.75
C TYR A 20 9.52 -23.30 7.28
N VAL A 21 10.44 -22.87 8.12
CA VAL A 21 11.87 -22.75 7.76
C VAL A 21 12.79 -23.08 8.93
N LYS A 22 13.89 -23.75 8.65
CA LYS A 22 14.95 -23.96 9.64
C LYS A 22 15.78 -22.69 9.76
N LEU A 23 15.94 -22.22 10.99
CA LEU A 23 16.76 -21.05 11.33
C LEU A 23 17.98 -21.49 12.13
N SER A 24 19.14 -20.93 11.82
CA SER A 24 20.33 -21.05 12.68
C SER A 24 20.18 -20.18 13.93
N ALA A 25 20.92 -20.48 14.98
CA ALA A 25 20.93 -19.68 16.22
C ALA A 25 21.30 -18.20 15.96
N LYS A 26 22.14 -17.93 14.96
CA LYS A 26 22.49 -16.57 14.54
C LYS A 26 21.28 -15.86 13.92
N GLU A 27 20.58 -16.50 12.99
CA GLU A 27 19.38 -15.95 12.37
C GLU A 27 18.27 -15.71 13.38
N GLU A 28 18.04 -16.62 14.33
CA GLU A 28 17.08 -16.42 15.43
C GLU A 28 17.41 -15.17 16.25
N THR A 29 18.69 -14.96 16.57
CA THR A 29 19.16 -13.79 17.32
C THR A 29 18.95 -12.48 16.52
N GLU A 30 19.30 -12.47 15.23
CA GLU A 30 19.12 -11.34 14.32
C GLU A 30 17.64 -10.99 14.18
N LEU A 31 16.78 -11.98 13.90
CA LEU A 31 15.33 -11.79 13.79
C LEU A 31 14.73 -11.32 15.12
N GLY A 32 15.14 -11.89 16.25
CA GLY A 32 14.71 -11.47 17.58
C GLY A 32 15.00 -9.99 17.84
N SER A 33 16.15 -9.50 17.38
CA SER A 33 16.52 -8.09 17.49
C SER A 33 15.62 -7.18 16.64
N VAL A 34 15.22 -7.62 15.44
CA VAL A 34 14.27 -6.89 14.58
C VAL A 34 12.88 -6.90 15.21
N LEU A 35 12.40 -8.04 15.70
CA LEU A 35 11.05 -8.20 16.25
C LEU A 35 10.81 -7.37 17.52
N LYS A 36 11.85 -7.08 18.31
CA LYS A 36 11.77 -6.17 19.46
C LYS A 36 11.34 -4.75 19.08
N VAL A 37 11.61 -4.34 17.83
CA VAL A 37 11.34 -2.98 17.34
C VAL A 37 10.16 -2.94 16.37
N HIS A 38 10.06 -3.93 15.50
CA HIS A 38 8.97 -4.04 14.52
C HIS A 38 8.42 -5.46 14.51
N PRO A 39 7.19 -5.66 15.00
CA PRO A 39 6.59 -6.98 15.09
C PRO A 39 6.43 -7.61 13.69
N MET A 40 6.40 -8.93 13.67
CA MET A 40 5.99 -9.72 12.51
C MET A 40 4.52 -10.12 12.68
N ARG A 41 3.81 -10.12 11.59
CA ARG A 41 2.53 -10.80 11.43
C ARG A 41 2.37 -11.17 9.97
N VAL A 42 2.13 -12.44 9.70
CA VAL A 42 1.94 -12.94 8.32
C VAL A 42 0.83 -13.98 8.35
N SER A 43 -0.21 -13.81 7.53
CA SER A 43 -1.25 -14.83 7.39
C SER A 43 -0.64 -16.15 6.90
N ARG A 44 -1.17 -17.29 7.36
CA ARG A 44 -0.70 -18.60 6.90
C ARG A 44 -0.90 -18.78 5.39
N TYR A 45 -1.94 -18.16 4.85
CA TYR A 45 -2.12 -18.10 3.39
C TYR A 45 -0.97 -17.39 2.68
N TYR A 46 -0.55 -16.20 3.15
CA TYR A 46 0.53 -15.47 2.50
C TYR A 46 1.87 -16.18 2.64
N LEU A 47 2.12 -16.86 3.77
CA LEU A 47 3.29 -17.74 3.95
C LEU A 47 3.30 -18.92 2.97
N SER A 48 2.12 -19.44 2.60
CA SER A 48 2.03 -20.56 1.63
C SER A 48 2.40 -20.16 0.21
N LEU A 49 2.57 -18.87 -0.08
CA LEU A 49 3.02 -18.37 -1.38
C LEU A 49 4.54 -18.30 -1.50
N ILE A 50 5.27 -18.50 -0.40
CA ILE A 50 6.73 -18.43 -0.35
C ILE A 50 7.32 -19.75 -0.86
N ASP A 51 8.23 -19.66 -1.82
CA ASP A 51 9.15 -20.76 -2.13
C ASP A 51 10.33 -20.73 -1.15
N TRP A 52 10.24 -21.53 -0.10
CA TRP A 52 11.25 -21.59 0.97
C TRP A 52 12.61 -22.14 0.50
N ASN A 53 12.68 -22.79 -0.67
CA ASN A 53 13.93 -23.26 -1.26
C ASN A 53 14.66 -22.15 -2.04
N ASN A 54 13.94 -21.06 -2.38
CA ASN A 54 14.52 -19.90 -3.04
C ASN A 54 14.97 -18.86 -2.00
N PRO A 55 16.28 -18.65 -1.81
CA PRO A 55 16.75 -17.62 -0.86
C PRO A 55 16.33 -16.20 -1.24
N ASN A 56 16.06 -15.96 -2.52
CA ASN A 56 15.66 -14.66 -3.08
C ASN A 56 14.16 -14.58 -3.37
N ASP A 57 13.32 -15.41 -2.73
CA ASP A 57 11.89 -15.38 -2.95
C ASP A 57 11.31 -13.98 -2.63
N PRO A 58 10.58 -13.33 -3.59
CA PRO A 58 10.08 -11.98 -3.46
C PRO A 58 9.00 -11.85 -2.38
N ILE A 59 8.18 -12.88 -2.16
CA ILE A 59 7.14 -12.89 -1.13
C ILE A 59 7.79 -12.99 0.25
N LYS A 60 8.79 -13.87 0.40
CA LYS A 60 9.62 -13.97 1.61
C LYS A 60 10.22 -12.62 1.96
N LYS A 61 10.86 -11.96 0.99
CA LYS A 61 11.48 -10.64 1.19
C LYS A 61 10.48 -9.57 1.64
N MET A 62 9.25 -9.60 1.11
CA MET A 62 8.20 -8.66 1.50
C MET A 62 7.58 -8.92 2.86
N ALA A 63 7.56 -10.15 3.36
CA ALA A 63 6.80 -10.57 4.53
C ALA A 63 7.65 -10.93 5.75
N ILE A 64 8.83 -11.53 5.55
CA ILE A 64 9.65 -12.06 6.62
C ILE A 64 10.70 -11.02 7.03
N PRO A 65 10.86 -10.74 8.34
CA PRO A 65 11.90 -9.86 8.83
C PRO A 65 13.29 -10.31 8.42
N SER A 66 14.19 -9.35 8.27
CA SER A 66 15.59 -9.62 7.96
C SER A 66 16.51 -8.65 8.73
N LYS A 67 17.78 -9.02 8.90
CA LYS A 67 18.78 -8.21 9.61
C LYS A 67 18.98 -6.82 8.99
N GLU A 68 18.72 -6.67 7.70
CA GLU A 68 18.80 -5.39 6.99
C GLU A 68 17.85 -4.34 7.58
N GLU A 69 16.83 -4.76 8.32
CA GLU A 69 15.93 -3.86 9.03
C GLU A 69 16.55 -3.24 10.29
N LEU A 70 17.75 -3.63 10.69
CA LEU A 70 18.49 -2.98 11.75
C LEU A 70 19.13 -1.65 11.30
N ASP A 71 19.20 -1.41 9.99
CA ASP A 71 19.67 -0.15 9.40
C ASP A 71 18.71 1.00 9.73
N LEU A 72 19.26 2.07 10.30
CA LEU A 72 18.50 3.25 10.73
C LEU A 72 18.50 4.39 9.71
N THR A 73 19.05 4.18 8.52
CA THR A 73 19.08 5.19 7.45
C THR A 73 17.67 5.55 7.01
N GLY A 74 17.41 6.85 6.85
CA GLY A 74 16.10 7.37 6.45
C GLY A 74 15.32 8.03 7.59
N LEU A 75 14.04 8.33 7.33
CA LEU A 75 13.14 9.00 8.26
C LEU A 75 11.91 8.13 8.54
N TYR A 76 11.30 8.25 9.71
CA TYR A 76 10.06 7.53 10.01
C TYR A 76 8.83 8.17 9.34
N ASP A 77 8.75 9.49 9.29
CA ASP A 77 7.67 10.21 8.61
C ASP A 77 8.17 10.90 7.34
N THR A 78 8.15 10.20 6.24
CA THR A 78 8.58 10.69 4.91
C THR A 78 7.48 11.43 4.14
N SER A 79 6.29 11.54 4.68
CA SER A 79 5.14 12.16 4.02
C SER A 79 4.51 13.33 4.77
N GLY A 80 5.08 13.69 5.94
CA GLY A 80 4.52 14.72 6.81
C GLY A 80 3.15 14.32 7.37
N GLU A 81 2.95 13.05 7.74
CA GLU A 81 1.66 12.57 8.26
C GLU A 81 1.26 13.33 9.52
N HIS A 82 2.24 13.61 10.40
CA HIS A 82 1.99 14.38 11.62
C HIS A 82 1.45 15.78 11.31
N GLU A 83 2.10 16.53 10.41
CA GLU A 83 1.68 17.90 10.03
C GLU A 83 0.33 17.92 9.30
N ASN A 84 -0.01 16.84 8.58
CA ASN A 84 -1.27 16.74 7.84
C ASN A 84 -2.43 16.24 8.71
N THR A 85 -2.16 15.80 9.96
CA THR A 85 -3.19 15.36 10.91
C THR A 85 -3.96 16.55 11.46
N LYS A 86 -5.26 16.61 11.19
CA LYS A 86 -6.16 17.68 11.62
C LYS A 86 -6.87 17.36 12.94
N ILE A 87 -7.27 16.10 13.07
CA ILE A 87 -7.76 15.48 14.31
C ILE A 87 -7.23 14.05 14.36
N LYS A 88 -7.22 13.41 15.54
CA LYS A 88 -6.73 12.02 15.68
C LYS A 88 -7.33 11.11 14.62
N GLY A 89 -6.49 10.43 13.83
CA GLY A 89 -6.87 9.52 12.77
C GLY A 89 -7.35 10.16 11.47
N VAL A 90 -7.33 11.49 11.34
CA VAL A 90 -7.77 12.20 10.15
C VAL A 90 -6.65 13.04 9.56
N GLN A 91 -6.17 12.68 8.39
CA GLN A 91 -5.14 13.41 7.65
C GLN A 91 -5.75 14.09 6.44
N HIS A 92 -5.51 15.40 6.30
CA HIS A 92 -6.02 16.24 5.21
C HIS A 92 -4.86 17.01 4.57
N LYS A 93 -4.17 16.31 3.65
CA LYS A 93 -3.01 16.83 2.92
C LYS A 93 -3.38 17.52 1.61
N TYR A 94 -4.35 16.97 0.90
CA TYR A 94 -4.83 17.46 -0.39
C TYR A 94 -6.26 17.97 -0.22
N SER A 95 -6.57 19.15 -0.73
CA SER A 95 -7.86 19.80 -0.52
C SER A 95 -9.08 18.90 -0.77
N ARG A 96 -9.03 18.07 -1.81
CA ARG A 96 -10.15 17.19 -2.19
C ARG A 96 -10.19 15.85 -1.48
N THR A 97 -9.15 15.48 -0.71
CA THR A 97 -8.99 14.11 -0.20
C THR A 97 -8.66 14.07 1.27
N VAL A 98 -9.45 13.34 2.04
CA VAL A 98 -9.14 12.97 3.43
C VAL A 98 -8.71 11.51 3.50
N LEU A 99 -7.70 11.24 4.32
CA LEU A 99 -7.28 9.89 4.70
C LEU A 99 -7.67 9.64 6.16
N LEU A 100 -8.29 8.48 6.41
CA LEU A 100 -8.67 8.01 7.74
C LEU A 100 -7.79 6.84 8.16
N LEU A 101 -7.10 6.99 9.29
CA LEU A 101 -6.32 5.93 9.93
C LEU A 101 -7.25 5.11 10.83
N SER A 102 -7.86 4.06 10.29
CA SER A 102 -8.93 3.31 10.96
C SER A 102 -8.43 2.18 11.88
N THR A 103 -7.21 1.72 11.68
CA THR A 103 -6.57 0.64 12.46
C THR A 103 -5.05 0.67 12.26
N ASN A 104 -4.29 0.09 13.18
CA ASN A 104 -2.86 -0.19 13.04
C ASN A 104 -2.56 -1.67 12.75
N ASN A 105 -3.59 -2.50 12.51
CA ASN A 105 -3.45 -3.91 12.22
C ASN A 105 -3.55 -4.19 10.72
N CYS A 106 -2.82 -5.23 10.26
CA CYS A 106 -2.89 -5.80 8.92
C CYS A 106 -2.93 -7.33 9.00
N ALA A 107 -3.34 -7.99 7.93
CA ALA A 107 -3.22 -9.44 7.82
C ALA A 107 -1.75 -9.88 7.64
N THR A 108 -0.93 -9.02 7.03
CA THR A 108 0.51 -9.19 6.88
C THR A 108 1.21 -7.85 7.08
N TYR A 109 2.23 -7.80 7.95
CA TYR A 109 3.05 -6.61 8.18
C TYR A 109 4.17 -6.55 7.15
N CYS A 110 3.91 -5.83 6.04
CA CYS A 110 4.88 -5.67 4.97
C CYS A 110 6.19 -5.07 5.46
N ARG A 111 7.33 -5.69 5.14
CA ARG A 111 8.64 -5.24 5.62
C ARG A 111 9.08 -3.91 5.00
N TYR A 112 8.55 -3.55 3.84
CA TYR A 112 8.73 -2.27 3.14
C TYR A 112 7.69 -1.19 3.52
N CYS A 113 6.89 -1.40 4.58
CA CYS A 113 5.78 -0.51 4.95
C CYS A 113 6.27 0.91 5.25
N PHE A 114 5.67 1.91 4.59
CA PHE A 114 6.02 3.31 4.85
C PHE A 114 5.48 3.84 6.20
N ARG A 115 4.50 3.14 6.78
CA ARG A 115 3.98 3.38 8.14
C ARG A 115 4.58 2.43 9.16
N LYS A 116 5.82 2.03 8.98
CA LYS A 116 6.52 1.11 9.88
C LYS A 116 6.51 1.58 11.34
N ARG A 117 6.44 2.90 11.57
CA ARG A 117 6.31 3.51 12.90
C ARG A 117 4.96 3.26 13.60
N LEU A 118 3.91 2.83 12.86
CA LEU A 118 2.55 2.64 13.38
C LEU A 118 2.11 1.19 13.42
N ILE A 119 2.45 0.42 12.38
CA ILE A 119 1.84 -0.88 12.12
C ILE A 119 2.28 -1.91 13.16
N GLY A 120 1.28 -2.48 13.84
CA GLY A 120 1.51 -3.47 14.91
C GLY A 120 2.07 -2.89 16.21
N LEU A 121 2.22 -1.57 16.33
CA LEU A 121 2.76 -0.89 17.49
C LEU A 121 1.67 -0.11 18.23
N PRO A 122 1.81 0.11 19.55
CA PRO A 122 0.94 1.03 20.27
C PRO A 122 1.02 2.43 19.66
N THR A 123 -0.13 3.04 19.39
CA THR A 123 -0.20 4.38 18.80
C THR A 123 -1.51 5.07 19.15
N GLU A 124 -1.45 6.37 19.33
CA GLU A 124 -2.63 7.23 19.47
C GLU A 124 -3.10 7.83 18.15
N GLU A 125 -2.39 7.58 17.03
CA GLU A 125 -2.69 8.18 15.73
C GLU A 125 -3.90 7.56 15.04
N ILE A 126 -4.44 6.45 15.56
CA ILE A 126 -5.62 5.78 15.01
C ILE A 126 -6.90 6.48 15.43
N LEU A 127 -7.87 6.44 14.54
CA LEU A 127 -9.20 7.01 14.74
C LEU A 127 -9.96 6.32 15.90
N HIS A 128 -10.16 7.03 17.01
CA HIS A 128 -10.90 6.52 18.15
C HIS A 128 -12.42 6.74 18.02
N ARG A 129 -12.83 7.86 17.39
CA ARG A 129 -14.25 8.25 17.26
C ARG A 129 -14.57 8.62 15.83
N PHE A 130 -15.25 7.73 15.13
CA PHE A 130 -15.61 7.97 13.73
C PHE A 130 -16.53 9.18 13.55
N ASN A 131 -17.42 9.47 14.52
CA ASN A 131 -18.32 10.62 14.48
C ASN A 131 -17.55 11.95 14.32
N SER A 132 -16.40 12.10 14.98
CA SER A 132 -15.56 13.31 14.85
C SER A 132 -15.00 13.47 13.44
N ALA A 133 -14.58 12.35 12.82
CA ALA A 133 -14.12 12.35 11.43
C ALA A 133 -15.25 12.68 10.45
N ALA A 134 -16.42 12.09 10.62
CA ALA A 134 -17.60 12.37 9.79
C ALA A 134 -18.01 13.84 9.88
N LYS A 135 -18.04 14.41 11.10
CA LYS A 135 -18.32 15.85 11.33
C LYS A 135 -17.26 16.74 10.67
N TYR A 136 -15.98 16.38 10.79
CA TYR A 136 -14.90 17.11 10.09
C TYR A 136 -15.15 17.15 8.59
N ILE A 137 -15.38 15.98 7.97
CA ILE A 137 -15.63 15.87 6.53
C ILE A 137 -16.90 16.66 6.13
N GLN A 138 -17.97 16.55 6.90
CA GLN A 138 -19.23 17.26 6.63
C GLN A 138 -19.07 18.79 6.60
N ASN A 139 -18.16 19.33 7.43
CA ASN A 139 -17.87 20.77 7.52
C ASN A 139 -16.89 21.27 6.44
N HIS A 140 -16.19 20.35 5.73
CA HIS A 140 -15.21 20.69 4.71
C HIS A 140 -15.75 20.26 3.34
N LYS A 141 -16.51 21.15 2.69
CA LYS A 141 -17.22 20.89 1.43
C LYS A 141 -16.31 20.66 0.24
N GLU A 142 -15.06 21.11 0.33
CA GLU A 142 -14.01 20.86 -0.66
C GLU A 142 -13.60 19.38 -0.74
N ILE A 143 -13.82 18.59 0.32
CA ILE A 143 -13.52 17.17 0.35
C ILE A 143 -14.57 16.40 -0.46
N ASN A 144 -14.19 15.83 -1.57
CA ASN A 144 -15.10 15.02 -2.38
C ASN A 144 -14.80 13.54 -2.35
N ASN A 145 -13.73 13.11 -1.69
CA ASN A 145 -13.42 11.69 -1.56
C ASN A 145 -12.61 11.36 -0.29
N ILE A 146 -12.73 10.10 0.12
CA ILE A 146 -12.11 9.59 1.34
C ILE A 146 -11.29 8.36 1.01
N LEU A 147 -10.14 8.22 1.70
CA LEU A 147 -9.36 6.98 1.73
C LEU A 147 -9.36 6.43 3.16
N ILE A 148 -10.07 5.35 3.40
CA ILE A 148 -10.01 4.59 4.66
C ILE A 148 -8.81 3.66 4.59
N SER A 149 -7.87 3.79 5.53
CA SER A 149 -6.58 3.11 5.55
C SER A 149 -6.05 3.00 7.00
N GLY A 150 -4.75 3.15 7.19
CA GLY A 150 -4.05 3.00 8.46
C GLY A 150 -3.10 1.84 8.37
N GLY A 151 -3.42 0.73 9.06
CA GLY A 151 -3.08 -0.62 8.67
C GLY A 151 -3.97 -1.04 7.52
N ASP A 152 -4.60 -2.18 7.61
CA ASP A 152 -5.54 -2.62 6.59
C ASP A 152 -6.98 -2.55 7.15
N PRO A 153 -7.83 -1.65 6.65
CA PRO A 153 -9.19 -1.44 7.15
C PRO A 153 -10.07 -2.68 7.01
N LEU A 154 -9.75 -3.60 6.10
CA LEU A 154 -10.53 -4.82 5.92
C LEU A 154 -10.23 -5.90 6.99
N THR A 155 -9.24 -5.68 7.86
CA THR A 155 -9.07 -6.48 9.08
C THR A 155 -10.10 -6.15 10.17
N LEU A 156 -10.80 -5.04 10.05
CA LEU A 156 -11.88 -4.66 10.95
C LEU A 156 -13.12 -5.56 10.76
N PRO A 157 -13.90 -5.78 11.82
CA PRO A 157 -15.19 -6.47 11.72
C PRO A 157 -16.12 -5.75 10.72
N THR A 158 -16.90 -6.52 9.96
CA THR A 158 -17.87 -6.00 8.98
C THR A 158 -18.83 -4.97 9.60
N LYS A 159 -19.29 -5.21 10.83
CA LYS A 159 -20.12 -4.27 11.60
C LYS A 159 -19.45 -2.91 11.84
N THR A 160 -18.11 -2.87 11.96
CA THR A 160 -17.36 -1.60 12.09
C THR A 160 -17.32 -0.87 10.76
N ILE A 161 -17.07 -1.58 9.65
CA ILE A 161 -17.10 -1.01 8.30
C ILE A 161 -18.50 -0.48 7.96
N GLU A 162 -19.53 -1.20 8.36
CA GLU A 162 -20.94 -0.77 8.22
C GLU A 162 -21.19 0.57 8.91
N LYS A 163 -20.75 0.74 10.16
CA LYS A 163 -20.85 2.04 10.86
C LYS A 163 -20.18 3.17 10.12
N PHE A 164 -19.01 2.91 9.51
CA PHE A 164 -18.31 3.91 8.71
C PHE A 164 -19.13 4.30 7.48
N LEU A 165 -19.57 3.32 6.72
CA LEU A 165 -20.33 3.56 5.49
C LEU A 165 -21.67 4.23 5.76
N THR A 166 -22.37 3.84 6.82
CA THR A 166 -23.65 4.46 7.24
C THR A 166 -23.48 5.96 7.54
N GLN A 167 -22.42 6.36 8.25
CA GLN A 167 -22.19 7.78 8.54
C GLN A 167 -21.74 8.56 7.31
N LEU A 168 -20.87 7.96 6.47
CA LEU A 168 -20.39 8.59 5.24
C LEU A 168 -21.51 8.71 4.19
N SER A 169 -22.53 7.84 4.22
CA SER A 169 -23.66 7.91 3.32
C SER A 169 -24.51 9.18 3.51
N GLN A 170 -24.46 9.79 4.69
CA GLN A 170 -25.16 11.05 4.99
C GLN A 170 -24.44 12.28 4.42
N ILE A 171 -23.21 12.14 3.94
CA ILE A 171 -22.39 13.26 3.44
C ILE A 171 -22.54 13.36 1.93
N LYS A 172 -23.41 14.27 1.46
CA LYS A 172 -23.83 14.34 0.05
C LYS A 172 -22.75 14.79 -0.94
N HIS A 173 -21.72 15.51 -0.49
CA HIS A 173 -20.65 16.03 -1.36
C HIS A 173 -19.50 15.03 -1.59
N LEU A 174 -19.65 13.78 -1.11
CA LEU A 174 -18.67 12.74 -1.38
C LEU A 174 -19.01 11.99 -2.68
N ASP A 175 -18.12 12.08 -3.65
CA ASP A 175 -18.25 11.41 -4.94
C ASP A 175 -17.91 9.92 -4.85
N PHE A 176 -16.90 9.56 -4.02
CA PHE A 176 -16.50 8.16 -3.84
C PHE A 176 -15.77 7.89 -2.52
N ILE A 177 -15.79 6.63 -2.11
CA ILE A 177 -15.11 6.11 -0.92
C ILE A 177 -14.09 5.07 -1.35
N ARG A 178 -12.86 5.16 -0.82
CA ARG A 178 -11.78 4.23 -1.10
C ARG A 178 -11.36 3.47 0.15
N PHE A 179 -11.07 2.19 -0.01
CA PHE A 179 -10.38 1.37 0.98
C PHE A 179 -8.98 1.06 0.48
N GLY A 180 -7.94 1.49 1.23
CA GLY A 180 -6.56 1.13 0.95
C GLY A 180 -6.23 -0.20 1.63
N THR A 181 -6.05 -1.27 0.86
CA THR A 181 -5.96 -2.62 1.40
C THR A 181 -4.96 -3.50 0.65
N LYS A 182 -4.34 -4.44 1.35
CA LYS A 182 -3.57 -5.55 0.75
C LYS A 182 -4.28 -6.90 0.96
N ILE A 183 -5.54 -6.87 1.39
CA ILE A 183 -6.28 -8.08 1.78
C ILE A 183 -6.40 -9.11 0.64
N LEU A 184 -6.52 -8.63 -0.61
CA LEU A 184 -6.62 -9.51 -1.78
C LEU A 184 -5.38 -10.38 -1.99
N ALA A 185 -4.20 -9.85 -1.63
CA ALA A 185 -2.96 -10.60 -1.67
C ALA A 185 -2.70 -11.38 -0.37
N ALA A 186 -3.05 -10.80 0.79
CA ALA A 186 -2.63 -11.31 2.09
C ALA A 186 -3.64 -12.25 2.76
N LEU A 187 -4.95 -12.07 2.49
CA LEU A 187 -6.03 -12.85 3.12
C LEU A 187 -7.30 -12.79 2.25
N PRO A 188 -7.32 -13.38 1.04
CA PRO A 188 -8.46 -13.31 0.13
C PRO A 188 -9.74 -13.94 0.70
N SER A 189 -9.64 -14.84 1.69
CA SER A 189 -10.78 -15.41 2.42
C SER A 189 -11.65 -14.34 3.10
N ARG A 190 -11.08 -13.17 3.45
CA ARG A 190 -11.84 -12.03 3.95
C ARG A 190 -12.95 -11.58 2.99
N ILE A 191 -12.75 -11.74 1.71
CA ILE A 191 -13.71 -11.41 0.66
C ILE A 191 -14.57 -12.62 0.33
N THR A 192 -13.96 -13.79 0.12
CA THR A 192 -14.68 -14.97 -0.38
C THR A 192 -15.59 -15.60 0.66
N GLU A 193 -15.33 -15.42 1.96
CA GLU A 193 -16.11 -16.02 3.04
C GLU A 193 -17.08 -15.05 3.74
N ASP A 194 -16.95 -13.72 3.54
CA ASP A 194 -17.82 -12.74 4.20
C ASP A 194 -18.90 -12.17 3.26
N LYS A 195 -19.97 -12.93 3.10
CA LYS A 195 -21.13 -12.50 2.30
C LYS A 195 -21.78 -11.21 2.81
N ASN A 196 -21.69 -10.92 4.12
CA ASN A 196 -22.24 -9.69 4.69
C ASN A 196 -21.42 -8.47 4.27
N LEU A 197 -20.08 -8.61 4.20
CA LEU A 197 -19.24 -7.55 3.64
C LEU A 197 -19.58 -7.28 2.18
N LEU A 198 -19.71 -8.31 1.36
CA LEU A 198 -20.04 -8.15 -0.06
C LEU A 198 -21.38 -7.42 -0.26
N ARG A 199 -22.43 -7.81 0.46
CA ARG A 199 -23.74 -7.12 0.43
C ARG A 199 -23.63 -5.67 0.90
N LEU A 200 -22.87 -5.42 1.96
CA LEU A 200 -22.62 -4.07 2.47
C LEU A 200 -21.92 -3.17 1.45
N LEU A 201 -20.88 -3.70 0.77
CA LEU A 201 -20.18 -2.97 -0.27
C LEU A 201 -21.09 -2.66 -1.46
N GLU A 202 -21.86 -3.65 -1.92
CA GLU A 202 -22.81 -3.50 -3.02
C GLU A 202 -23.89 -2.45 -2.71
N SER A 203 -24.49 -2.51 -1.52
CA SER A 203 -25.54 -1.58 -1.09
C SER A 203 -25.06 -0.15 -0.89
N ASN A 204 -23.72 0.07 -0.77
CA ASN A 204 -23.12 1.38 -0.62
C ASN A 204 -22.35 1.87 -1.88
N SER A 205 -22.32 1.05 -2.96
CA SER A 205 -21.71 1.42 -4.23
C SER A 205 -22.78 1.77 -5.26
N HIS A 206 -23.18 3.04 -5.30
CA HIS A 206 -24.26 3.57 -6.15
C HIS A 206 -23.70 4.29 -7.40
N THR A 207 -24.60 4.68 -8.29
CA THR A 207 -24.24 5.40 -9.52
C THR A 207 -23.61 6.76 -9.23
N ASP A 208 -24.09 7.43 -8.19
CA ASP A 208 -23.64 8.76 -7.73
C ASP A 208 -22.47 8.69 -6.73
N ARG A 209 -22.18 7.50 -6.16
CA ARG A 209 -21.06 7.32 -5.24
C ARG A 209 -20.53 5.89 -5.25
N ARG A 210 -19.37 5.68 -5.87
CA ARG A 210 -18.75 4.36 -5.98
C ARG A 210 -17.83 4.04 -4.82
N ILE A 211 -17.71 2.73 -4.52
CA ILE A 211 -16.67 2.20 -3.64
C ILE A 211 -15.51 1.72 -4.49
N PHE A 212 -14.30 2.13 -4.10
CA PHE A 212 -13.06 1.70 -4.69
C PHE A 212 -12.21 0.92 -3.69
N PHE A 213 -11.63 -0.16 -4.15
CA PHE A 213 -10.50 -0.80 -3.45
C PHE A 213 -9.22 -0.36 -4.13
N VAL A 214 -8.33 0.23 -3.34
CA VAL A 214 -6.97 0.58 -3.75
C VAL A 214 -6.07 -0.49 -3.17
N THR A 215 -5.83 -1.53 -3.95
CA THR A 215 -5.06 -2.70 -3.53
C THR A 215 -3.56 -2.51 -3.75
N GLN A 216 -2.75 -3.43 -3.24
CA GLN A 216 -1.31 -3.38 -3.35
C GLN A 216 -0.74 -4.76 -3.67
N PHE A 217 -0.62 -5.05 -4.97
CA PHE A 217 0.17 -6.15 -5.50
C PHE A 217 1.52 -5.61 -5.96
N ASN A 218 2.60 -6.28 -5.59
CA ASN A 218 3.97 -5.91 -5.97
C ASN A 218 4.67 -7.01 -6.77
N HIS A 219 4.14 -8.24 -6.80
CA HIS A 219 4.71 -9.35 -7.55
C HIS A 219 3.60 -10.22 -8.16
N PRO A 220 3.81 -10.80 -9.37
CA PRO A 220 2.81 -11.67 -10.01
C PRO A 220 2.41 -12.88 -9.17
N ASN A 221 3.32 -13.40 -8.32
CA ASN A 221 3.07 -14.56 -7.45
C ASN A 221 2.06 -14.26 -6.32
N GLU A 222 1.72 -13.01 -6.06
CA GLU A 222 0.64 -12.63 -5.13
C GLU A 222 -0.76 -12.86 -5.74
N ILE A 223 -0.85 -13.07 -7.07
CA ILE A 223 -2.12 -13.24 -7.80
C ILE A 223 -2.34 -14.73 -8.05
N THR A 224 -3.11 -15.36 -7.18
CA THR A 224 -3.45 -16.79 -7.19
C THR A 224 -4.92 -17.00 -7.54
N ASP A 225 -5.36 -18.24 -7.67
CA ASP A 225 -6.78 -18.60 -7.89
C ASP A 225 -7.70 -18.06 -6.78
N LYS A 226 -7.22 -18.03 -5.51
CA LYS A 226 -7.97 -17.42 -4.41
C LYS A 226 -8.10 -15.91 -4.57
N THR A 227 -7.08 -15.26 -5.08
CA THR A 227 -7.10 -13.83 -5.45
C THR A 227 -8.09 -13.60 -6.58
N LEU A 228 -8.06 -14.42 -7.64
CA LEU A 228 -8.98 -14.33 -8.78
C LEU A 228 -10.44 -14.42 -8.33
N ALA A 229 -10.77 -15.40 -7.48
CA ALA A 229 -12.11 -15.57 -6.92
C ALA A 229 -12.56 -14.33 -6.10
N ALA A 230 -11.66 -13.76 -5.29
CA ALA A 230 -11.96 -12.58 -4.50
C ALA A 230 -12.18 -11.32 -5.36
N VAL A 231 -11.37 -11.14 -6.42
CA VAL A 231 -11.50 -10.04 -7.38
C VAL A 231 -12.82 -10.14 -8.13
N ASP A 232 -13.16 -11.32 -8.66
CA ASP A 232 -14.41 -11.56 -9.39
C ASP A 232 -15.65 -11.24 -8.52
N LEU A 233 -15.64 -11.66 -7.25
CA LEU A 233 -16.71 -11.32 -6.30
C LEU A 233 -16.83 -9.80 -6.08
N LEU A 234 -15.73 -9.08 -5.91
CA LEU A 234 -15.77 -7.62 -5.73
C LEU A 234 -16.31 -6.91 -6.97
N LEU A 235 -15.89 -7.31 -8.16
CA LEU A 235 -16.39 -6.74 -9.42
C LEU A 235 -17.89 -6.99 -9.58
N LYS A 236 -18.37 -8.20 -9.28
CA LYS A 236 -19.81 -8.54 -9.28
C LYS A 236 -20.61 -7.69 -8.28
N HIS A 237 -20.00 -7.29 -7.15
CA HIS A 237 -20.62 -6.43 -6.14
C HIS A 237 -20.30 -4.93 -6.33
N LYS A 238 -20.06 -4.50 -7.57
CA LYS A 238 -19.92 -3.09 -7.98
C LYS A 238 -18.75 -2.33 -7.33
N VAL A 239 -17.72 -3.04 -6.88
CA VAL A 239 -16.48 -2.44 -6.35
C VAL A 239 -15.50 -2.23 -7.49
N ILE A 240 -14.95 -1.02 -7.62
CA ILE A 240 -13.91 -0.71 -8.59
C ILE A 240 -12.55 -0.98 -7.95
N ILE A 241 -11.67 -1.69 -8.66
CA ILE A 241 -10.38 -2.10 -8.09
C ILE A 241 -9.24 -1.42 -8.86
N SER A 242 -8.35 -0.79 -8.11
CA SER A 242 -7.14 -0.15 -8.64
C SER A 242 -5.92 -0.60 -7.86
N ASN A 243 -4.78 -0.81 -8.53
CA ASN A 243 -3.55 -1.24 -7.87
C ASN A 243 -2.54 -0.11 -7.72
N GLN A 244 -1.87 -0.07 -6.56
CA GLN A 244 -0.72 0.77 -6.28
C GLN A 244 0.48 -0.13 -6.00
N THR A 245 1.28 -0.40 -7.03
CA THR A 245 2.56 -1.12 -6.90
C THR A 245 3.60 -0.23 -6.24
N VAL A 246 4.48 -0.79 -5.43
CA VAL A 246 5.72 -0.13 -4.99
C VAL A 246 6.89 -0.78 -5.72
N LEU A 247 7.78 0.01 -6.30
CA LEU A 247 9.03 -0.47 -6.89
C LEU A 247 10.00 -0.82 -5.76
N LEU A 248 10.37 -2.09 -5.66
CA LEU A 248 11.11 -2.67 -4.54
C LEU A 248 12.30 -3.49 -5.02
N LYS A 249 13.49 -3.15 -4.52
CA LYS A 249 14.74 -3.87 -4.79
C LYS A 249 14.63 -5.33 -4.36
N GLY A 250 14.97 -6.25 -5.28
CA GLY A 250 14.91 -7.69 -5.08
C GLY A 250 13.49 -8.27 -4.98
N VAL A 251 12.49 -7.54 -5.52
CA VAL A 251 11.09 -7.99 -5.60
C VAL A 251 10.55 -7.84 -7.02
N ASN A 252 10.64 -6.63 -7.56
CA ASN A 252 10.12 -6.27 -8.88
C ASN A 252 10.98 -5.19 -9.58
N ASP A 253 12.26 -5.19 -9.25
CA ASP A 253 13.27 -4.28 -9.80
C ASP A 253 13.92 -4.80 -11.11
N ASP A 254 13.16 -5.55 -11.86
CA ASP A 254 13.39 -5.95 -13.24
C ASP A 254 12.15 -5.67 -14.10
N TYR A 255 12.36 -5.51 -15.41
CA TYR A 255 11.28 -5.10 -16.30
C TYR A 255 10.30 -6.24 -16.63
N GLU A 256 10.77 -7.48 -16.67
CA GLU A 256 9.95 -8.66 -16.95
C GLU A 256 8.90 -8.86 -15.83
N THR A 257 9.35 -8.87 -14.58
CA THR A 257 8.46 -8.99 -13.41
C THR A 257 7.46 -7.84 -13.36
N MET A 258 7.92 -6.59 -13.61
CA MET A 258 7.05 -5.43 -13.59
C MET A 258 5.99 -5.50 -14.71
N ALA A 259 6.37 -5.88 -15.93
CA ALA A 259 5.44 -6.05 -17.05
C ALA A 259 4.45 -7.18 -16.81
N ALA A 260 4.93 -8.33 -16.33
CA ALA A 260 4.10 -9.49 -16.00
C ALA A 260 3.04 -9.13 -14.95
N LEU A 261 3.43 -8.39 -13.90
CA LEU A 261 2.49 -7.92 -12.87
C LEU A 261 1.40 -7.03 -13.46
N GLN A 262 1.77 -5.98 -14.21
CA GLN A 262 0.79 -5.02 -14.73
C GLN A 262 -0.16 -5.67 -15.75
N ASN A 263 0.36 -6.53 -16.63
CA ASN A 263 -0.46 -7.29 -17.59
C ASN A 263 -1.43 -8.22 -16.86
N LYS A 264 -0.97 -8.93 -15.82
CA LYS A 264 -1.81 -9.83 -15.03
C LYS A 264 -2.90 -9.09 -14.26
N LEU A 265 -2.60 -7.89 -13.72
CA LEU A 265 -3.60 -7.03 -13.08
C LEU A 265 -4.71 -6.64 -14.06
N VAL A 266 -4.36 -6.19 -15.27
CA VAL A 266 -5.33 -5.82 -16.30
C VAL A 266 -6.20 -7.01 -16.70
N SER A 267 -5.60 -8.20 -16.90
CA SER A 267 -6.34 -9.39 -17.34
C SER A 267 -7.42 -9.84 -16.36
N ILE A 268 -7.28 -9.51 -15.07
CA ILE A 268 -8.25 -9.84 -14.03
C ILE A 268 -9.17 -8.67 -13.62
N GLY A 269 -9.15 -7.56 -14.39
CA GLY A 269 -10.05 -6.42 -14.17
C GLY A 269 -9.57 -5.42 -13.10
N ILE A 270 -8.28 -5.45 -12.70
CA ILE A 270 -7.69 -4.47 -11.79
C ILE A 270 -6.98 -3.38 -12.60
N ASN A 271 -7.32 -2.11 -12.31
CA ASN A 271 -6.72 -0.98 -13.00
C ASN A 271 -5.32 -0.66 -12.46
N PRO A 272 -4.25 -0.64 -13.28
CA PRO A 272 -2.97 -0.06 -12.91
C PRO A 272 -3.14 1.44 -12.59
N TYR A 273 -2.80 1.86 -11.36
CA TYR A 273 -3.06 3.23 -10.93
C TYR A 273 -1.78 4.01 -10.68
N TYR A 274 -0.92 3.50 -9.79
CA TYR A 274 0.40 4.06 -9.54
C TYR A 274 1.46 2.96 -9.45
N ILE A 275 2.68 3.30 -9.87
CA ILE A 275 3.91 2.68 -9.37
C ILE A 275 4.58 3.72 -8.48
N PHE A 276 4.71 3.40 -7.20
CA PHE A 276 5.36 4.27 -6.24
C PHE A 276 6.86 3.97 -6.16
N GLN A 277 7.67 5.01 -6.22
CA GLN A 277 9.03 4.94 -5.74
C GLN A 277 9.02 4.57 -4.24
N CYS A 278 9.84 3.60 -3.84
CA CYS A 278 9.97 3.21 -2.44
C CYS A 278 10.47 4.39 -1.61
N ARG A 279 9.77 4.71 -0.52
CA ARG A 279 10.10 5.86 0.33
C ARG A 279 11.36 5.60 1.15
N PRO A 280 12.17 6.64 1.47
CA PRO A 280 13.37 6.51 2.30
C PRO A 280 13.04 6.39 3.80
N VAL A 281 12.23 5.39 4.15
CA VAL A 281 11.83 5.13 5.54
C VAL A 281 12.95 4.41 6.28
N LYS A 282 13.18 4.76 7.54
CA LYS A 282 14.09 4.02 8.43
C LYS A 282 13.77 2.53 8.39
N ARG A 283 14.82 1.70 8.30
CA ARG A 283 14.72 0.23 8.23
C ARG A 283 14.10 -0.32 6.92
N VAL A 284 13.89 0.57 5.93
CA VAL A 284 13.35 0.22 4.62
C VAL A 284 14.27 0.71 3.50
N LYS A 285 14.82 1.94 3.62
CA LYS A 285 15.56 2.63 2.54
C LYS A 285 16.58 1.72 1.86
N ASN A 286 17.59 1.27 2.57
CA ASN A 286 18.70 0.53 1.97
C ASN A 286 18.33 -0.91 1.57
N ASN A 287 17.30 -1.48 2.19
CA ASN A 287 16.83 -2.83 1.88
C ASN A 287 15.95 -2.87 0.61
N PHE A 288 15.12 -1.85 0.39
CA PHE A 288 14.07 -1.91 -0.63
C PHE A 288 14.09 -0.79 -1.67
N GLN A 289 14.78 0.32 -1.43
CA GLN A 289 14.74 1.43 -2.37
C GLN A 289 15.61 1.16 -3.60
N VAL A 290 15.03 1.39 -4.77
CA VAL A 290 15.71 1.36 -6.08
C VAL A 290 16.13 2.80 -6.42
N PRO A 291 17.33 3.08 -6.95
CA PRO A 291 17.67 4.41 -7.45
C PRO A 291 16.68 4.89 -8.52
N LEU A 292 16.38 6.19 -8.53
CA LEU A 292 15.40 6.79 -9.47
C LEU A 292 15.78 6.57 -10.94
N TYR A 293 17.08 6.68 -11.27
CA TYR A 293 17.57 6.40 -12.61
C TYR A 293 17.23 4.98 -13.04
N LYS A 294 17.60 4.00 -12.21
CA LYS A 294 17.33 2.59 -12.48
C LYS A 294 15.84 2.27 -12.52
N GLY A 295 15.07 2.88 -11.60
CA GLY A 295 13.62 2.73 -11.58
C GLY A 295 12.95 3.24 -12.85
N TYR A 296 13.42 4.36 -13.40
CA TYR A 296 12.92 4.87 -14.67
C TYR A 296 13.24 3.92 -15.83
N GLU A 297 14.49 3.43 -15.92
CA GLU A 297 14.89 2.45 -16.95
C GLU A 297 14.03 1.18 -16.92
N ILE A 298 13.82 0.61 -15.72
CA ILE A 298 12.98 -0.59 -15.53
C ILE A 298 11.55 -0.33 -16.03
N ILE A 299 10.97 0.79 -15.64
CA ILE A 299 9.58 1.12 -15.98
C ILE A 299 9.42 1.37 -17.48
N GLU A 300 10.35 2.08 -18.11
CA GLU A 300 10.27 2.33 -19.55
C GLU A 300 10.51 1.04 -20.37
N ALA A 301 11.41 0.16 -19.90
CA ALA A 301 11.58 -1.16 -20.50
C ALA A 301 10.32 -2.01 -20.33
N ALA A 302 9.74 -2.07 -19.13
CA ALA A 302 8.51 -2.80 -18.86
C ALA A 302 7.32 -2.33 -19.72
N LYS A 303 7.21 -1.03 -19.95
CA LYS A 303 6.16 -0.48 -20.81
C LYS A 303 6.18 -1.02 -22.25
N LYS A 304 7.35 -1.44 -22.76
CA LYS A 304 7.46 -2.04 -24.11
C LYS A 304 6.69 -3.36 -24.20
N GLU A 305 6.63 -4.10 -23.09
CA GLU A 305 5.98 -5.40 -22.97
C GLU A 305 4.50 -5.32 -22.51
N MET A 306 3.92 -4.11 -22.42
CA MET A 306 2.56 -3.88 -21.95
C MET A 306 1.64 -3.35 -23.03
N SER A 307 0.35 -3.71 -22.91
CA SER A 307 -0.73 -3.07 -23.67
C SER A 307 -0.97 -1.61 -23.20
N GLY A 308 -1.73 -0.83 -23.95
CA GLY A 308 -2.13 0.52 -23.53
C GLY A 308 -2.84 0.55 -22.18
N HIS A 309 -3.63 -0.48 -21.83
CA HIS A 309 -4.26 -0.60 -20.52
C HIS A 309 -3.24 -0.85 -19.40
N GLY A 310 -2.21 -1.67 -19.64
CA GLY A 310 -1.14 -1.94 -18.69
C GLY A 310 -0.27 -0.71 -18.39
N LYS A 311 -0.17 0.24 -19.35
CA LYS A 311 0.64 1.48 -19.22
C LYS A 311 -0.08 2.64 -18.54
N ARG A 312 -1.31 2.48 -18.03
CA ARG A 312 -2.14 3.57 -17.48
C ARG A 312 -1.64 4.14 -16.15
N PHE A 313 -0.76 3.44 -15.47
CA PHE A 313 -0.18 3.91 -14.21
C PHE A 313 0.70 5.16 -14.40
N ARG A 314 0.91 5.89 -13.29
CA ARG A 314 1.95 6.92 -13.18
C ARG A 314 3.06 6.43 -12.28
N TYR A 315 4.31 6.71 -12.64
CA TYR A 315 5.45 6.50 -11.75
C TYR A 315 5.63 7.72 -10.87
N VAL A 316 5.50 7.59 -9.56
CA VAL A 316 5.41 8.73 -8.65
C VAL A 316 6.20 8.55 -7.36
N MET A 317 6.74 9.65 -6.85
CA MET A 317 7.17 9.80 -5.46
C MET A 317 6.01 10.38 -4.64
N SER A 318 5.64 9.72 -3.52
CA SER A 318 4.68 10.30 -2.59
C SER A 318 5.43 11.08 -1.50
N HIS A 319 5.86 12.29 -1.87
CA HIS A 319 6.68 13.21 -1.10
C HIS A 319 5.86 14.02 -0.08
N ASN A 320 6.52 14.66 0.92
CA ASN A 320 5.85 15.51 1.90
C ASN A 320 5.15 16.73 1.26
N THR A 321 5.70 17.28 0.16
CA THR A 321 5.10 18.39 -0.58
C THR A 321 3.99 17.98 -1.55
N GLY A 322 3.92 16.69 -1.93
CA GLY A 322 2.89 16.22 -2.88
C GLY A 322 3.20 14.86 -3.49
N LYS A 323 2.39 14.47 -4.47
CA LYS A 323 2.74 13.36 -5.37
C LYS A 323 3.45 13.93 -6.58
N ILE A 324 4.72 13.59 -6.72
CA ILE A 324 5.61 14.05 -7.78
C ILE A 324 5.75 12.91 -8.79
N GLU A 325 5.26 13.13 -9.99
CA GLU A 325 5.38 12.21 -11.12
C GLU A 325 6.77 12.33 -11.74
N ILE A 326 7.41 11.20 -12.01
CA ILE A 326 8.66 11.10 -12.76
C ILE A 326 8.27 11.04 -14.24
N LEU A 327 8.54 12.11 -14.98
CA LEU A 327 8.16 12.24 -16.39
C LEU A 327 9.17 11.61 -17.34
N GLY A 328 10.46 11.77 -17.03
CA GLY A 328 11.52 11.29 -17.89
C GLY A 328 12.91 11.74 -17.47
N ILE A 329 13.91 11.21 -18.14
CA ILE A 329 15.31 11.58 -17.98
C ILE A 329 15.87 12.01 -19.34
N MET A 330 16.48 13.17 -19.39
CA MET A 330 17.13 13.73 -20.59
C MET A 330 18.30 14.62 -20.17
N ASP A 331 19.42 14.54 -20.87
CA ASP A 331 20.60 15.40 -20.68
C ASP A 331 21.09 15.50 -19.21
N ASN A 332 21.15 14.36 -18.51
CA ASN A 332 21.50 14.25 -17.09
C ASN A 332 20.52 14.94 -16.12
N TYR A 333 19.33 15.29 -16.57
CA TYR A 333 18.26 15.81 -15.72
C TYR A 333 17.07 14.85 -15.67
N ILE A 334 16.51 14.72 -14.47
CA ILE A 334 15.21 14.09 -14.26
C ILE A 334 14.12 15.18 -14.27
N TYR A 335 13.10 14.98 -15.10
CA TYR A 335 11.94 15.87 -15.23
C TYR A 335 10.82 15.38 -14.36
N LEU A 336 10.28 16.26 -13.55
CA LEU A 336 9.34 15.98 -12.47
C LEU A 336 8.12 16.89 -12.60
N LYS A 337 6.95 16.40 -12.17
CA LYS A 337 5.70 17.16 -12.17
C LYS A 337 4.92 16.94 -10.88
N TYR A 338 4.43 17.99 -10.28
CA TYR A 338 3.45 17.87 -9.21
C TYR A 338 2.12 17.36 -9.78
N HIS A 339 1.86 16.06 -9.67
CA HIS A 339 0.58 15.45 -10.01
C HIS A 339 -0.50 15.79 -8.98
N GLN A 340 -0.13 15.83 -7.71
CA GLN A 340 -0.90 16.39 -6.59
C GLN A 340 0.06 17.20 -5.72
N ALA A 341 -0.37 18.35 -5.23
CA ALA A 341 0.46 19.21 -4.39
C ALA A 341 -0.24 19.52 -3.06
N ARG A 342 0.55 19.66 -1.98
CA ARG A 342 0.07 20.16 -0.69
C ARG A 342 -0.29 21.63 -0.79
N ASN A 343 0.56 22.41 -1.49
CA ASN A 343 0.26 23.79 -1.87
C ASN A 343 -0.33 23.79 -3.28
N GLU A 344 -1.57 24.19 -3.43
CA GLU A 344 -2.30 24.17 -4.71
C GLU A 344 -1.61 25.00 -5.82
N LYS A 345 -0.82 26.02 -5.46
CA LYS A 345 -0.02 26.79 -6.43
C LYS A 345 1.04 25.98 -7.16
N ASP A 346 1.46 24.85 -6.60
CA ASP A 346 2.43 23.98 -7.22
C ASP A 346 1.78 22.88 -8.09
N LEU A 347 0.45 22.76 -8.08
CA LEU A 347 -0.26 21.75 -8.87
C LEU A 347 0.03 21.91 -10.36
N GLY A 348 0.47 20.84 -11.00
CA GLY A 348 0.81 20.82 -12.41
C GLY A 348 2.19 21.39 -12.76
N LYS A 349 2.91 22.01 -11.81
CA LYS A 349 4.25 22.57 -12.02
C LYS A 349 5.23 21.48 -12.45
N ILE A 350 5.92 21.71 -13.55
CA ILE A 350 7.03 20.89 -14.04
C ILE A 350 8.33 21.55 -13.62
N PHE A 351 9.26 20.72 -13.17
CA PHE A 351 10.61 21.15 -12.79
C PHE A 351 11.62 20.04 -13.10
N LYS A 352 12.89 20.37 -13.12
CA LYS A 352 13.97 19.41 -13.32
C LYS A 352 14.98 19.48 -12.19
N LYS A 353 15.66 18.38 -11.97
CA LYS A 353 16.79 18.23 -11.06
C LYS A 353 17.91 17.50 -11.77
N LYS A 354 19.15 17.79 -11.44
CA LYS A 354 20.27 17.01 -11.95
C LYS A 354 20.24 15.64 -11.31
N ILE A 355 20.31 14.59 -12.12
CA ILE A 355 20.24 13.22 -11.64
C ILE A 355 21.65 12.69 -11.33
N ASN A 356 21.73 11.89 -10.29
CA ASN A 356 22.86 10.99 -10.07
C ASN A 356 22.36 9.53 -9.98
N GLN A 357 23.26 8.58 -10.23
CA GLN A 357 22.88 7.17 -10.33
C GLN A 357 22.43 6.53 -9.02
N THR A 358 22.73 7.14 -7.88
CA THR A 358 22.44 6.61 -6.55
C THR A 358 21.24 7.28 -5.88
N ALA A 359 20.77 8.41 -6.43
CA ALA A 359 19.63 9.15 -5.89
C ALA A 359 18.37 8.29 -5.85
N GLY A 360 17.82 8.07 -4.68
CA GLY A 360 16.59 7.29 -4.48
C GLY A 360 15.36 8.15 -4.19
N TRP A 361 15.54 9.44 -3.89
CA TRP A 361 14.47 10.35 -3.50
C TRP A 361 14.77 11.79 -3.95
N LEU A 362 13.78 12.69 -3.78
CA LEU A 362 13.89 14.08 -4.24
C LEU A 362 15.07 14.83 -3.61
N GLU A 363 15.30 14.64 -2.32
CA GLU A 363 16.38 15.29 -1.56
C GLU A 363 17.78 14.76 -1.90
N ASP A 364 17.85 13.60 -2.55
CA ASP A 364 19.12 13.04 -3.01
C ASP A 364 19.55 13.63 -4.38
N LEU A 365 18.69 14.46 -5.03
CA LEU A 365 18.92 15.10 -6.33
C LEU A 365 19.47 16.53 -6.16
N GLU A 366 20.34 16.95 -7.10
CA GLU A 366 20.94 18.30 -7.16
C GLU A 366 20.07 19.33 -7.91
#